data_81d9d7b75c1c5fb68cda69527acfe138
#
_entry.id   81d9d7b75c1c5fb68cda69527acfe138
#
_cell.length_a   1.000
_cell.length_b   1.000
_cell.length_c   1.000
_cell.angle_alpha   90.00
_cell.angle_beta   90.00
_cell.angle_gamma   90.00
#
_symmetry.space_group_name_H-M   'P 1'
#
loop_
_entity.id
_entity.type
_entity.pdbx_description
1 polymer ?
#
loop_
_entity_poly.entity_id
_entity_poly.type
_entity_poly.pdbx_seq_one_letter_code
_entity_poly.pdbx_strand_id
1 'polypeptide(L)'
;VAPSYAAVLRAPHAFRTFSLALIGRLSYGTVFLSLTLAFTASTGSYARAGALMALNGLTVSVLSPLRAGLIDRHGPRRTLPPMAAGYCLALLALAALTWRPGAPLPLLTALTLAAGATMPPLGVVMRTLWNTLLPDGPLLRRAYSLDTVCEELVFVTGPLLAGLLAAAAHPALGIALSAALIAAGTLGLVTSPAVRPRRHAARHGRRRPAIPLAPCLAAASTGVVLGSTALLAVAFTRQHHQPAAVAWIEAALAAGSAAGGLAYGALSRTPPGRGRLALLLLPLGAALAAAGLAPSTLALTAVACVAGLFISPVLTAAYLLADATAPPNARTRAAAWVNTALNLGAAGGTAVTGVYLDALPLPLCYVLAAAPALAAAALLPLLRERQSNSPEPAAIAHHRPMDDTTTGQEFWDSRYAESDRIWSGNPNTVLVREVADLAPGTALDLGCGEGADAIWLARRGWRVTAVDVSGVAVERAARHARDEGVADRVDFQRRDLAESFPEGEFDLVSAQFLHSPTTMPRERVLRAAAAAVAPGGVLLVVGHAGPPPWDPDAHPEVHLPTPDEVLASLELPDGAWEVLLSGEHERVQTAPDGRTMTRTDNALKIRRLPG
;
A
#
# COMPACT_ATOMS: atom_id res chain seq x y z
N VAL A 1 6.34 19.22 14.32
CA VAL A 1 6.00 18.24 15.36
C VAL A 1 6.18 16.85 14.76
N ALA A 2 7.01 15.99 15.39
CA ALA A 2 7.21 14.63 14.92
C ALA A 2 5.84 13.90 14.83
N PRO A 3 5.55 13.18 13.75
CA PRO A 3 4.30 12.46 13.62
C PRO A 3 4.18 11.44 14.77
N SER A 4 2.98 11.32 15.36
CA SER A 4 2.70 10.41 16.48
C SER A 4 1.55 9.45 16.10
N TYR A 5 1.39 8.33 16.82
CA TYR A 5 0.23 7.45 16.65
C TYR A 5 -1.09 8.18 16.93
N ALA A 6 -1.08 9.13 17.86
CA ALA A 6 -2.22 10.01 18.12
C ALA A 6 -2.56 10.89 16.89
N ALA A 7 -1.57 11.31 16.10
CA ALA A 7 -1.81 12.07 14.87
C ALA A 7 -2.50 11.22 13.78
N VAL A 8 -2.22 9.91 13.71
CA VAL A 8 -2.95 8.98 12.83
C VAL A 8 -4.44 8.96 13.16
N LEU A 9 -4.77 8.83 14.46
CA LEU A 9 -6.17 8.75 14.92
C LEU A 9 -6.90 10.10 14.86
N ARG A 10 -6.16 11.22 14.92
CA ARG A 10 -6.73 12.58 14.77
C ARG A 10 -6.99 12.99 13.33
N ALA A 11 -6.47 12.24 12.35
CA ALA A 11 -6.79 12.51 10.95
C ALA A 11 -8.32 12.44 10.71
N PRO A 12 -8.87 13.28 9.80
CA PRO A 12 -10.30 13.33 9.55
C PRO A 12 -10.90 11.95 9.28
N HIS A 13 -11.91 11.57 10.06
CA HIS A 13 -12.62 10.28 9.98
C HIS A 13 -11.79 9.02 10.32
N ALA A 14 -10.48 9.12 10.58
CA ALA A 14 -9.60 7.97 10.82
C ALA A 14 -10.03 7.16 12.05
N PHE A 15 -10.17 7.82 13.21
CA PHE A 15 -10.57 7.16 14.46
C PHE A 15 -11.90 6.39 14.30
N ARG A 16 -12.94 7.06 13.79
CA ARG A 16 -14.27 6.45 13.60
C ARG A 16 -14.19 5.24 12.67
N THR A 17 -13.55 5.40 11.51
CA THR A 17 -13.44 4.34 10.50
C THR A 17 -12.68 3.14 11.01
N PHE A 18 -11.56 3.39 11.69
CA PHE A 18 -10.69 2.35 12.24
C PHE A 18 -11.36 1.60 13.39
N SER A 19 -11.98 2.31 14.35
CA SER A 19 -12.67 1.67 15.48
C SER A 19 -13.84 0.79 15.01
N LEU A 20 -14.61 1.23 14.02
CA LEU A 20 -15.71 0.43 13.45
C LEU A 20 -15.17 -0.80 12.70
N ALA A 21 -14.06 -0.66 11.98
CA ALA A 21 -13.39 -1.81 11.38
C ALA A 21 -12.89 -2.80 12.43
N LEU A 22 -12.32 -2.34 13.55
CA LEU A 22 -11.86 -3.20 14.67
C LEU A 22 -13.01 -3.93 15.35
N ILE A 23 -14.15 -3.28 15.58
CA ILE A 23 -15.35 -3.92 16.11
C ILE A 23 -15.77 -5.10 15.21
N GLY A 24 -15.81 -4.89 13.88
CA GLY A 24 -16.14 -5.96 12.96
C GLY A 24 -15.06 -7.07 12.93
N ARG A 25 -13.80 -6.71 13.05
CA ARG A 25 -12.67 -7.67 13.07
C ARG A 25 -12.61 -8.51 14.34
N LEU A 26 -13.13 -8.01 15.46
CA LEU A 26 -13.24 -8.78 16.69
C LEU A 26 -14.08 -10.06 16.49
N SER A 27 -15.04 -10.04 15.54
CA SER A 27 -15.73 -11.25 15.09
C SER A 27 -14.75 -12.36 14.64
N TYR A 28 -13.63 -12.04 13.98
CA TYR A 28 -12.67 -13.05 13.50
C TYR A 28 -11.93 -13.73 14.66
N GLY A 29 -11.63 -12.97 15.71
CA GLY A 29 -11.03 -13.54 16.92
C GLY A 29 -12.00 -14.41 17.70
N THR A 30 -13.28 -14.01 17.81
CA THR A 30 -14.29 -14.74 18.60
C THR A 30 -14.81 -15.99 17.88
N VAL A 31 -15.01 -15.94 16.56
CA VAL A 31 -15.71 -16.98 15.79
C VAL A 31 -14.97 -18.30 15.78
N PHE A 32 -13.62 -18.27 15.70
CA PHE A 32 -12.82 -19.50 15.56
C PHE A 32 -13.01 -20.45 16.76
N LEU A 33 -12.80 -19.95 17.98
CA LEU A 33 -12.98 -20.74 19.18
C LEU A 33 -14.45 -21.11 19.40
N SER A 34 -15.38 -20.17 19.17
CA SER A 34 -16.82 -20.43 19.34
C SER A 34 -17.32 -21.55 18.42
N LEU A 35 -16.92 -21.54 17.13
CA LEU A 35 -17.26 -22.62 16.20
C LEU A 35 -16.62 -23.96 16.61
N THR A 36 -15.35 -23.94 17.02
CA THR A 36 -14.65 -25.16 17.45
C THR A 36 -15.37 -25.81 18.63
N LEU A 37 -15.72 -25.03 19.65
CA LEU A 37 -16.44 -25.53 20.83
C LEU A 37 -17.86 -26.00 20.46
N ALA A 38 -18.59 -25.22 19.66
CA ALA A 38 -19.95 -25.56 19.25
C ALA A 38 -20.00 -26.82 18.36
N PHE A 39 -19.07 -26.95 17.42
CA PHE A 39 -18.99 -28.16 16.58
C PHE A 39 -18.61 -29.41 17.40
N THR A 40 -17.67 -29.28 18.34
CA THR A 40 -17.29 -30.37 19.23
C THR A 40 -18.47 -30.80 20.09
N ALA A 41 -19.20 -29.84 20.69
CA ALA A 41 -20.37 -30.14 21.50
C ALA A 41 -21.51 -30.76 20.69
N SER A 42 -21.78 -30.28 19.48
CA SER A 42 -22.86 -30.71 18.64
C SER A 42 -22.60 -32.08 17.95
N THR A 43 -21.35 -32.35 17.52
CA THR A 43 -21.00 -33.58 16.78
C THR A 43 -20.46 -34.70 17.69
N GLY A 44 -20.10 -34.37 18.93
CA GLY A 44 -19.45 -35.29 19.87
C GLY A 44 -18.06 -35.79 19.40
N SER A 45 -17.44 -35.11 18.40
CA SER A 45 -16.19 -35.56 17.78
C SER A 45 -15.24 -34.40 17.47
N TYR A 46 -14.06 -34.43 18.06
CA TYR A 46 -12.98 -33.49 17.75
C TYR A 46 -12.53 -33.57 16.28
N ALA A 47 -12.52 -34.80 15.70
CA ALA A 47 -12.13 -34.98 14.30
C ALA A 47 -13.10 -34.30 13.34
N ARG A 48 -14.42 -34.42 13.57
CA ARG A 48 -15.44 -33.74 12.75
C ARG A 48 -15.39 -32.25 12.93
N ALA A 49 -15.23 -31.76 14.15
CA ALA A 49 -15.05 -30.31 14.43
C ALA A 49 -13.81 -29.77 13.72
N GLY A 50 -12.68 -30.47 13.84
CA GLY A 50 -11.43 -30.08 13.16
C GLY A 50 -11.56 -30.06 11.64
N ALA A 51 -12.24 -31.03 11.03
CA ALA A 51 -12.50 -31.06 9.59
C ALA A 51 -13.36 -29.87 9.13
N LEU A 52 -14.43 -29.53 9.88
CA LEU A 52 -15.25 -28.33 9.60
C LEU A 52 -14.45 -27.04 9.72
N MET A 53 -13.59 -26.91 10.73
CA MET A 53 -12.72 -25.75 10.90
C MET A 53 -11.67 -25.64 9.81
N ALA A 54 -11.06 -26.74 9.39
CA ALA A 54 -10.13 -26.78 8.26
C ALA A 54 -10.83 -26.34 6.96
N LEU A 55 -12.05 -26.83 6.72
CA LEU A 55 -12.87 -26.46 5.58
C LEU A 55 -13.21 -24.96 5.58
N ASN A 56 -13.59 -24.43 6.74
CA ASN A 56 -13.82 -22.98 6.90
C ASN A 56 -12.56 -22.18 6.55
N GLY A 57 -11.43 -22.51 7.15
CA GLY A 57 -10.16 -21.82 6.94
C GLY A 57 -9.70 -21.85 5.48
N LEU A 58 -9.83 -23.02 4.83
CA LEU A 58 -9.52 -23.19 3.41
C LEU A 58 -10.43 -22.32 2.53
N THR A 59 -11.74 -22.34 2.79
CA THR A 59 -12.72 -21.55 2.04
C THR A 59 -12.46 -20.04 2.18
N VAL A 60 -12.22 -19.59 3.41
CA VAL A 60 -11.88 -18.18 3.70
C VAL A 60 -10.62 -17.77 2.93
N SER A 61 -9.58 -18.58 2.98
CA SER A 61 -8.27 -18.26 2.38
C SER A 61 -8.32 -18.25 0.85
N VAL A 62 -8.89 -19.30 0.23
CA VAL A 62 -8.96 -19.44 -1.23
C VAL A 62 -9.85 -18.37 -1.86
N LEU A 63 -10.97 -18.04 -1.23
CA LEU A 63 -11.91 -17.05 -1.76
C LEU A 63 -11.57 -15.60 -1.38
N SER A 64 -10.61 -15.36 -0.50
CA SER A 64 -10.21 -14.02 -0.05
C SER A 64 -9.80 -13.09 -1.22
N PRO A 65 -8.92 -13.49 -2.17
CA PRO A 65 -8.54 -12.64 -3.29
C PRO A 65 -9.71 -12.37 -4.26
N LEU A 66 -10.65 -13.32 -4.39
CA LEU A 66 -11.85 -13.13 -5.22
C LEU A 66 -12.78 -12.08 -4.61
N ARG A 67 -13.04 -12.16 -3.30
CA ARG A 67 -13.85 -11.19 -2.57
C ARG A 67 -13.23 -9.81 -2.61
N ALA A 68 -11.92 -9.71 -2.41
CA ALA A 68 -11.18 -8.47 -2.55
C ALA A 68 -11.27 -7.88 -3.96
N GLY A 69 -11.19 -8.72 -5.00
CA GLY A 69 -11.38 -8.31 -6.39
C GLY A 69 -12.79 -7.78 -6.70
N LEU A 70 -13.83 -8.32 -6.04
CA LEU A 70 -15.19 -7.77 -6.13
C LEU A 70 -15.27 -6.38 -5.49
N ILE A 71 -14.58 -6.18 -4.36
CA ILE A 71 -14.51 -4.88 -3.67
C ILE A 71 -13.76 -3.87 -4.52
N ASP A 72 -12.64 -4.25 -5.13
CA ASP A 72 -11.88 -3.40 -6.04
C ASP A 72 -12.73 -2.97 -7.25
N ARG A 73 -13.58 -3.86 -7.76
CA ARG A 73 -14.42 -3.62 -8.94
C ARG A 73 -15.66 -2.78 -8.66
N HIS A 74 -16.36 -3.03 -7.56
CA HIS A 74 -17.69 -2.44 -7.29
C HIS A 74 -17.69 -1.46 -6.11
N GLY A 75 -16.58 -1.36 -5.39
CA GLY A 75 -16.41 -0.55 -4.19
C GLY A 75 -16.97 -1.19 -2.92
N PRO A 76 -16.42 -0.82 -1.75
CA PRO A 76 -16.75 -1.43 -0.46
C PRO A 76 -18.21 -1.18 -0.04
N ARG A 77 -18.81 -0.02 -0.36
CA ARG A 77 -20.22 0.28 -0.01
C ARG A 77 -21.23 -0.66 -0.64
N ARG A 78 -20.96 -1.20 -1.83
CA ARG A 78 -21.88 -2.10 -2.54
C ARG A 78 -21.61 -3.57 -2.24
N THR A 79 -20.37 -3.92 -1.91
CA THR A 79 -19.95 -5.32 -1.79
C THR A 79 -19.92 -5.83 -0.35
N LEU A 80 -19.54 -5.00 0.62
CA LEU A 80 -19.45 -5.44 2.01
C LEU A 80 -20.82 -5.77 2.64
N PRO A 81 -21.92 -4.99 2.44
CA PRO A 81 -23.19 -5.32 3.06
C PRO A 81 -23.76 -6.69 2.69
N PRO A 82 -23.83 -7.10 1.39
CA PRO A 82 -24.32 -8.43 1.04
C PRO A 82 -23.40 -9.56 1.54
N MET A 83 -22.06 -9.35 1.57
CA MET A 83 -21.14 -10.30 2.17
C MET A 83 -21.40 -10.47 3.66
N ALA A 84 -21.51 -9.36 4.41
CA ALA A 84 -21.78 -9.40 5.83
C ALA A 84 -23.16 -10.01 6.14
N ALA A 85 -24.19 -9.72 5.35
CA ALA A 85 -25.50 -10.33 5.52
C ALA A 85 -25.46 -11.85 5.33
N GLY A 86 -24.81 -12.32 4.26
CA GLY A 86 -24.63 -13.77 4.03
C GLY A 86 -23.82 -14.45 5.14
N TYR A 87 -22.75 -13.80 5.61
CA TYR A 87 -21.95 -14.30 6.72
C TYR A 87 -22.76 -14.36 8.04
N CYS A 88 -23.48 -13.28 8.39
CA CYS A 88 -24.33 -13.24 9.58
C CYS A 88 -25.41 -14.33 9.55
N LEU A 89 -26.10 -14.49 8.42
CA LEU A 89 -27.11 -15.51 8.27
C LEU A 89 -26.54 -16.91 8.46
N ALA A 90 -25.39 -17.20 7.86
CA ALA A 90 -24.71 -18.49 8.02
C ALA A 90 -24.29 -18.73 9.49
N LEU A 91 -23.72 -17.71 10.16
CA LEU A 91 -23.32 -17.82 11.57
C LEU A 91 -24.53 -18.00 12.49
N LEU A 92 -25.61 -17.23 12.30
CA LEU A 92 -26.82 -17.39 13.12
C LEU A 92 -27.48 -18.75 12.90
N ALA A 93 -27.50 -19.26 11.66
CA ALA A 93 -27.96 -20.60 11.36
C ALA A 93 -27.07 -21.67 12.02
N LEU A 94 -25.74 -21.50 12.00
CA LEU A 94 -24.80 -22.39 12.73
C LEU A 94 -25.03 -22.32 14.24
N ALA A 95 -25.23 -21.13 14.81
CA ALA A 95 -25.54 -20.96 16.23
C ALA A 95 -26.82 -21.69 16.62
N ALA A 96 -27.89 -21.52 15.84
CA ALA A 96 -29.17 -22.19 16.08
C ALA A 96 -29.05 -23.72 15.95
N LEU A 97 -28.32 -24.20 14.92
CA LEU A 97 -28.16 -25.63 14.64
C LEU A 97 -27.29 -26.32 15.68
N THR A 98 -26.26 -25.66 16.20
CA THR A 98 -25.35 -26.20 17.22
C THR A 98 -25.84 -25.98 18.65
N TRP A 99 -27.01 -25.36 18.83
CA TRP A 99 -27.61 -25.18 20.17
C TRP A 99 -27.96 -26.52 20.84
N ARG A 100 -28.24 -27.52 20.03
CA ARG A 100 -28.55 -28.90 20.49
C ARG A 100 -27.55 -29.89 19.91
N PRO A 101 -27.23 -30.97 20.65
CA PRO A 101 -26.43 -32.08 20.11
C PRO A 101 -27.13 -32.75 18.92
N GLY A 102 -26.33 -33.39 18.03
CA GLY A 102 -26.85 -34.20 16.93
C GLY A 102 -27.18 -33.45 15.65
N ALA A 103 -26.63 -32.25 15.44
CA ALA A 103 -26.81 -31.51 14.19
C ALA A 103 -26.33 -32.29 12.96
N PRO A 104 -27.10 -32.28 11.84
CA PRO A 104 -26.75 -33.00 10.62
C PRO A 104 -25.44 -32.50 10.03
N LEU A 105 -24.44 -33.39 9.86
CA LEU A 105 -23.11 -33.01 9.34
C LEU A 105 -23.16 -32.34 7.95
N PRO A 106 -23.99 -32.79 6.98
CA PRO A 106 -24.08 -32.10 5.68
C PRO A 106 -24.53 -30.65 5.79
N LEU A 107 -25.46 -30.35 6.71
CA LEU A 107 -25.95 -28.98 6.92
C LEU A 107 -24.90 -28.12 7.62
N LEU A 108 -24.19 -28.67 8.63
CA LEU A 108 -23.03 -28.01 9.23
C LEU A 108 -21.97 -27.67 8.18
N THR A 109 -21.67 -28.64 7.30
CA THR A 109 -20.70 -28.44 6.21
C THR A 109 -21.13 -27.35 5.23
N ALA A 110 -22.39 -27.38 4.77
CA ALA A 110 -22.92 -26.39 3.84
C ALA A 110 -22.89 -24.94 4.43
N LEU A 111 -23.34 -24.80 5.70
CA LEU A 111 -23.33 -23.52 6.38
C LEU A 111 -21.90 -23.02 6.67
N THR A 112 -20.97 -23.92 6.98
CA THR A 112 -19.55 -23.58 7.18
C THR A 112 -18.93 -23.06 5.88
N LEU A 113 -19.20 -23.72 4.74
CA LEU A 113 -18.79 -23.26 3.41
C LEU A 113 -19.39 -21.88 3.08
N ALA A 114 -20.70 -21.71 3.35
CA ALA A 114 -21.39 -20.44 3.13
C ALA A 114 -20.80 -19.31 3.98
N ALA A 115 -20.51 -19.56 5.26
CA ALA A 115 -19.83 -18.62 6.14
C ALA A 115 -18.42 -18.26 5.60
N GLY A 116 -17.61 -19.27 5.28
CA GLY A 116 -16.26 -19.04 4.72
C GLY A 116 -16.29 -18.26 3.40
N ALA A 117 -17.28 -18.53 2.53
CA ALA A 117 -17.41 -17.87 1.24
C ALA A 117 -17.85 -16.39 1.36
N THR A 118 -18.68 -16.06 2.33
CA THR A 118 -19.29 -14.73 2.48
C THR A 118 -18.59 -13.84 3.49
N MET A 119 -17.61 -14.32 4.24
CA MET A 119 -16.87 -13.54 5.24
C MET A 119 -16.29 -12.24 4.66
N PRO A 120 -16.71 -11.05 5.12
CA PRO A 120 -16.23 -9.78 4.56
C PRO A 120 -14.78 -9.50 4.97
N PRO A 121 -13.87 -9.10 4.07
CA PRO A 121 -12.44 -8.89 4.39
C PRO A 121 -12.18 -7.49 4.97
N LEU A 122 -12.69 -7.17 6.16
CA LEU A 122 -12.63 -5.81 6.73
C LEU A 122 -11.20 -5.32 6.99
N GLY A 123 -10.27 -6.20 7.41
CA GLY A 123 -8.88 -5.84 7.62
C GLY A 123 -8.20 -5.38 6.34
N VAL A 124 -8.42 -6.15 5.25
CA VAL A 124 -7.87 -5.82 3.93
C VAL A 124 -8.44 -4.49 3.41
N VAL A 125 -9.74 -4.25 3.61
CA VAL A 125 -10.40 -3.00 3.22
C VAL A 125 -9.88 -1.82 4.04
N MET A 126 -9.70 -1.99 5.36
CA MET A 126 -9.17 -0.91 6.20
C MET A 126 -7.76 -0.51 5.80
N ARG A 127 -6.89 -1.48 5.47
CA ARG A 127 -5.54 -1.21 4.96
C ARG A 127 -5.56 -0.38 3.68
N THR A 128 -6.47 -0.68 2.76
CA THR A 128 -6.64 0.12 1.54
C THR A 128 -7.19 1.53 1.85
N LEU A 129 -8.05 1.67 2.86
CA LEU A 129 -8.60 2.96 3.27
C LEU A 129 -7.55 3.87 3.92
N TRP A 130 -6.51 3.34 4.56
CA TRP A 130 -5.43 4.15 5.11
C TRP A 130 -4.78 5.04 4.06
N ASN A 131 -4.61 4.55 2.82
CA ASN A 131 -4.08 5.35 1.70
C ASN A 131 -5.02 6.48 1.24
N THR A 132 -6.29 6.42 1.58
CA THR A 132 -7.25 7.49 1.28
C THR A 132 -7.41 8.49 2.42
N LEU A 133 -7.09 8.06 3.63
CA LEU A 133 -7.21 8.85 4.86
C LEU A 133 -5.94 9.64 5.18
N LEU A 134 -4.79 9.14 4.77
CA LEU A 134 -3.49 9.68 5.13
C LEU A 134 -2.63 9.87 3.88
N PRO A 135 -1.81 10.95 3.84
CA PRO A 135 -0.81 11.12 2.79
C PRO A 135 0.28 10.03 2.91
N ASP A 136 0.94 9.74 1.79
CA ASP A 136 2.11 8.86 1.79
C ASP A 136 3.20 9.39 2.75
N GLY A 137 3.89 8.45 3.39
CA GLY A 137 5.00 8.81 4.26
C GLY A 137 4.92 8.26 5.69
N PRO A 138 5.47 8.97 6.68
CA PRO A 138 5.59 8.46 8.06
C PRO A 138 4.26 8.16 8.76
N LEU A 139 3.20 8.93 8.48
CA LEU A 139 1.87 8.72 9.07
C LEU A 139 1.21 7.46 8.54
N LEU A 140 1.31 7.20 7.24
CA LEU A 140 0.77 6.00 6.63
C LEU A 140 1.45 4.74 7.17
N ARG A 141 2.79 4.75 7.32
CA ARG A 141 3.52 3.63 7.93
C ARG A 141 3.06 3.34 9.36
N ARG A 142 2.85 4.39 10.17
CA ARG A 142 2.31 4.23 11.53
C ARG A 142 0.89 3.67 11.53
N ALA A 143 0.06 4.07 10.58
CA ALA A 143 -1.29 3.53 10.45
C ALA A 143 -1.28 2.03 10.15
N TYR A 144 -0.44 1.57 9.22
CA TYR A 144 -0.28 0.14 8.93
C TYR A 144 0.27 -0.63 10.11
N SER A 145 1.26 -0.07 10.81
CA SER A 145 1.82 -0.67 12.02
C SER A 145 0.78 -0.78 13.14
N LEU A 146 0.03 0.30 13.39
CA LEU A 146 -1.06 0.31 14.36
C LEU A 146 -2.14 -0.72 13.99
N ASP A 147 -2.51 -0.80 12.72
CA ASP A 147 -3.49 -1.75 12.20
C ASP A 147 -3.06 -3.20 12.44
N THR A 148 -1.79 -3.52 12.17
CA THR A 148 -1.24 -4.87 12.38
C THR A 148 -1.21 -5.24 13.87
N VAL A 149 -0.77 -4.33 14.74
CA VAL A 149 -0.75 -4.57 16.20
C VAL A 149 -2.17 -4.75 16.74
N CYS A 150 -3.12 -3.92 16.32
CA CYS A 150 -4.51 -4.07 16.73
C CYS A 150 -5.14 -5.37 16.23
N GLU A 151 -4.73 -5.87 15.05
CA GLU A 151 -5.17 -7.17 14.55
C GLU A 151 -4.69 -8.33 15.45
N GLU A 152 -3.44 -8.28 15.92
CA GLU A 152 -2.93 -9.26 16.87
C GLU A 152 -3.69 -9.22 18.21
N LEU A 153 -3.99 -8.02 18.73
CA LEU A 153 -4.81 -7.87 19.93
C LEU A 153 -6.22 -8.47 19.77
N VAL A 154 -6.82 -8.37 18.57
CA VAL A 154 -8.10 -9.01 18.25
C VAL A 154 -8.01 -10.54 18.36
N PHE A 155 -6.90 -11.13 17.92
CA PHE A 155 -6.68 -12.58 18.03
C PHE A 155 -6.35 -13.05 19.44
N VAL A 156 -5.98 -12.18 20.36
CA VAL A 156 -5.83 -12.47 21.79
C VAL A 156 -7.15 -12.28 22.53
N THR A 157 -7.81 -11.15 22.33
CA THR A 157 -9.03 -10.77 23.06
C THR A 157 -10.26 -11.58 22.61
N GLY A 158 -10.32 -11.94 21.33
CA GLY A 158 -11.45 -12.68 20.76
C GLY A 158 -11.67 -14.05 21.41
N PRO A 159 -10.65 -14.94 21.47
CA PRO A 159 -10.78 -16.22 22.14
C PRO A 159 -11.10 -16.11 23.64
N LEU A 160 -10.61 -15.10 24.34
CA LEU A 160 -10.98 -14.84 25.73
C LEU A 160 -12.47 -14.58 25.88
N LEU A 161 -13.03 -13.71 25.04
CA LEU A 161 -14.48 -13.43 25.02
C LEU A 161 -15.30 -14.69 24.67
N ALA A 162 -14.85 -15.46 23.66
CA ALA A 162 -15.51 -16.69 23.26
C ALA A 162 -15.48 -17.75 24.37
N GLY A 163 -14.34 -17.90 25.06
CA GLY A 163 -14.18 -18.81 26.20
C GLY A 163 -15.04 -18.42 27.40
N LEU A 164 -15.10 -17.14 27.73
CA LEU A 164 -15.97 -16.63 28.80
C LEU A 164 -17.45 -16.92 28.51
N LEU A 165 -17.92 -16.66 27.29
CA LEU A 165 -19.30 -16.93 26.89
C LEU A 165 -19.61 -18.44 26.92
N ALA A 166 -18.68 -19.28 26.46
CA ALA A 166 -18.84 -20.72 26.47
C ALA A 166 -18.89 -21.28 27.90
N ALA A 167 -18.08 -20.75 28.81
CA ALA A 167 -18.05 -21.15 30.22
C ALA A 167 -19.26 -20.65 31.02
N ALA A 168 -19.70 -19.40 30.72
CA ALA A 168 -20.82 -18.79 31.46
C ALA A 168 -22.20 -19.25 30.99
N ALA A 169 -22.34 -19.67 29.73
CA ALA A 169 -23.65 -20.02 29.16
C ALA A 169 -23.54 -21.11 28.09
N HIS A 170 -23.32 -20.77 26.82
CA HIS A 170 -23.32 -21.71 25.70
C HIS A 170 -22.37 -21.28 24.57
N PRO A 171 -21.59 -22.19 23.94
CA PRO A 171 -20.66 -21.85 22.84
C PRO A 171 -21.34 -21.15 21.64
N ALA A 172 -22.59 -21.48 21.33
CA ALA A 172 -23.36 -20.86 20.26
C ALA A 172 -23.58 -19.34 20.45
N LEU A 173 -23.55 -18.83 21.70
CA LEU A 173 -23.61 -17.39 21.97
C LEU A 173 -22.39 -16.65 21.45
N GLY A 174 -21.22 -17.25 21.48
CA GLY A 174 -20.02 -16.69 20.89
C GLY A 174 -20.12 -16.57 19.36
N ILE A 175 -20.81 -17.52 18.69
CA ILE A 175 -21.11 -17.43 17.26
C ILE A 175 -22.09 -16.29 16.99
N ALA A 176 -23.16 -16.17 17.79
CA ALA A 176 -24.13 -15.08 17.67
C ALA A 176 -23.51 -13.70 17.93
N LEU A 177 -22.62 -13.58 18.93
CA LEU A 177 -21.84 -12.37 19.18
C LEU A 177 -20.99 -12.03 17.95
N SER A 178 -20.31 -13.01 17.37
CA SER A 178 -19.50 -12.81 16.16
C SER A 178 -20.34 -12.27 14.99
N ALA A 179 -21.58 -12.78 14.81
CA ALA A 179 -22.52 -12.27 13.81
C ALA A 179 -22.90 -10.79 14.10
N ALA A 180 -23.18 -10.45 15.35
CA ALA A 180 -23.50 -9.09 15.74
C ALA A 180 -22.33 -8.10 15.54
N LEU A 181 -21.12 -8.52 15.92
CA LEU A 181 -19.90 -7.72 15.76
C LEU A 181 -19.59 -7.43 14.29
N ILE A 182 -19.68 -8.44 13.42
CA ILE A 182 -19.41 -8.23 11.99
C ILE A 182 -20.48 -7.38 11.33
N ALA A 183 -21.74 -7.52 11.70
CA ALA A 183 -22.84 -6.68 11.22
C ALA A 183 -22.62 -5.22 11.63
N ALA A 184 -22.42 -4.96 12.92
CA ALA A 184 -22.22 -3.62 13.46
C ALA A 184 -20.97 -2.95 12.85
N GLY A 185 -19.84 -3.66 12.81
CA GLY A 185 -18.60 -3.15 12.24
C GLY A 185 -18.68 -2.88 10.74
N THR A 186 -19.32 -3.76 9.98
CA THR A 186 -19.51 -3.55 8.53
C THR A 186 -20.45 -2.38 8.24
N LEU A 187 -21.61 -2.31 8.90
CA LEU A 187 -22.56 -1.20 8.73
C LEU A 187 -21.90 0.13 9.12
N GLY A 188 -21.20 0.16 10.24
CA GLY A 188 -20.47 1.34 10.67
C GLY A 188 -19.38 1.76 9.68
N LEU A 189 -18.61 0.81 9.15
CA LEU A 189 -17.55 1.08 8.17
C LEU A 189 -18.12 1.65 6.87
N VAL A 190 -19.16 1.04 6.29
CA VAL A 190 -19.72 1.49 5.00
C VAL A 190 -20.45 2.83 5.09
N THR A 191 -20.93 3.21 6.29
CA THR A 191 -21.53 4.52 6.55
C THR A 191 -20.48 5.60 6.84
N SER A 192 -19.20 5.22 7.02
CA SER A 192 -18.15 6.20 7.24
C SER A 192 -17.96 7.11 6.01
N PRO A 193 -17.80 8.45 6.22
CA PRO A 193 -17.50 9.39 5.12
C PRO A 193 -16.22 9.08 4.37
N ALA A 194 -15.26 8.38 5.01
CA ALA A 194 -14.01 7.93 4.38
C ALA A 194 -14.25 6.93 3.24
N VAL A 195 -15.32 6.15 3.32
CA VAL A 195 -15.68 5.17 2.29
C VAL A 195 -16.52 5.88 1.23
N ARG A 196 -15.86 6.52 0.26
CA ARG A 196 -16.54 7.22 -0.84
C ARG A 196 -17.15 6.22 -1.84
N PRO A 197 -18.31 6.54 -2.47
CA PRO A 197 -18.80 5.77 -3.61
C PRO A 197 -17.74 5.88 -4.73
N ARG A 198 -17.20 4.77 -5.18
CA ARG A 198 -16.36 4.78 -6.40
C ARG A 198 -17.25 5.15 -7.58
N ARG A 199 -17.03 6.32 -8.20
CA ARG A 199 -17.50 6.59 -9.55
C ARG A 199 -16.84 5.54 -10.45
N HIS A 200 -17.61 4.99 -11.39
CA HIS A 200 -17.16 3.92 -12.29
C HIS A 200 -15.82 4.31 -12.91
N ALA A 201 -14.74 3.72 -12.43
CA ALA A 201 -13.50 3.76 -13.17
C ALA A 201 -13.74 3.00 -14.47
N ALA A 202 -13.50 3.67 -15.61
CA ALA A 202 -13.60 3.09 -16.93
C ALA A 202 -12.91 1.73 -16.96
N ARG A 203 -13.49 0.78 -17.72
CA ARG A 203 -12.97 -0.57 -17.94
C ARG A 203 -11.59 -0.47 -18.59
N HIS A 204 -10.55 -0.31 -17.79
CA HIS A 204 -9.17 -0.37 -18.26
C HIS A 204 -8.73 -1.82 -18.28
N GLY A 205 -8.20 -2.20 -19.42
CA GLY A 205 -7.43 -3.39 -19.79
C GLY A 205 -7.62 -4.68 -18.99
N ARG A 206 -7.94 -5.78 -19.67
CA ARG A 206 -8.09 -7.17 -19.18
C ARG A 206 -6.79 -7.80 -18.63
N ARG A 207 -5.75 -7.05 -18.26
CA ARG A 207 -4.57 -7.65 -17.62
C ARG A 207 -4.92 -8.03 -16.19
N ARG A 208 -4.85 -9.33 -15.89
CA ARG A 208 -4.95 -9.86 -14.51
C ARG A 208 -3.76 -9.30 -13.73
N PRO A 209 -3.98 -8.51 -12.65
CA PRO A 209 -2.87 -8.00 -11.86
C PRO A 209 -2.08 -9.18 -11.30
N ALA A 210 -0.76 -9.06 -11.37
CA ALA A 210 0.17 -10.07 -10.89
C ALA A 210 0.05 -10.26 -9.37
N ILE A 211 0.30 -11.49 -8.90
CA ILE A 211 0.40 -11.78 -7.46
C ILE A 211 1.67 -11.09 -6.95
N PRO A 212 1.63 -10.35 -5.85
CA PRO A 212 2.81 -9.70 -5.27
C PRO A 212 3.70 -10.75 -4.57
N LEU A 213 4.58 -11.38 -5.35
CA LEU A 213 5.31 -12.59 -4.93
C LEU A 213 6.18 -12.36 -3.68
N ALA A 214 6.96 -11.28 -3.64
CA ALA A 214 7.87 -11.01 -2.52
C ALA A 214 7.14 -10.77 -1.19
N PRO A 215 6.09 -9.90 -1.11
CA PRO A 215 5.26 -9.79 0.08
C PRO A 215 4.57 -11.10 0.48
N CYS A 216 4.07 -11.87 -0.49
CA CYS A 216 3.43 -13.16 -0.21
C CYS A 216 4.43 -14.19 0.34
N LEU A 217 5.65 -14.22 -0.16
CA LEU A 217 6.70 -15.12 0.34
C LEU A 217 7.07 -14.76 1.79
N ALA A 218 7.22 -13.47 2.09
CA ALA A 218 7.50 -13.01 3.44
C ALA A 218 6.35 -13.33 4.41
N ALA A 219 5.11 -13.12 4.00
CA ALA A 219 3.93 -13.41 4.80
C ALA A 219 3.75 -14.92 5.02
N ALA A 220 3.94 -15.74 3.99
CA ALA A 220 3.86 -17.20 4.10
C ALA A 220 4.90 -17.76 5.07
N SER A 221 6.16 -17.34 4.96
CA SER A 221 7.22 -17.76 5.88
C SER A 221 6.96 -17.31 7.32
N THR A 222 6.46 -16.08 7.53
CA THR A 222 6.02 -15.64 8.86
C THR A 222 4.85 -16.47 9.37
N GLY A 223 3.91 -16.84 8.50
CA GLY A 223 2.83 -17.75 8.82
C GLY A 223 3.35 -19.11 9.29
N VAL A 224 4.30 -19.71 8.57
CA VAL A 224 4.92 -20.99 8.97
C VAL A 224 5.54 -20.86 10.38
N VAL A 225 6.28 -19.78 10.65
CA VAL A 225 6.84 -19.52 11.99
C VAL A 225 5.73 -19.50 13.04
N LEU A 226 4.65 -18.75 12.84
CA LEU A 226 3.54 -18.66 13.79
C LEU A 226 2.85 -20.00 14.04
N GLY A 227 2.50 -20.72 12.96
CA GLY A 227 1.82 -22.03 13.07
C GLY A 227 2.69 -23.10 13.72
N SER A 228 3.99 -23.09 13.45
CA SER A 228 4.94 -24.03 14.08
C SER A 228 5.19 -23.72 15.54
N THR A 229 5.34 -22.44 15.89
CA THR A 229 5.68 -22.01 17.27
C THR A 229 4.64 -22.47 18.28
N ALA A 230 3.35 -22.43 17.95
CA ALA A 230 2.27 -22.87 18.83
C ALA A 230 2.43 -24.35 19.23
N LEU A 231 2.68 -25.25 18.25
CA LEU A 231 2.90 -26.68 18.53
C LEU A 231 4.22 -26.94 19.27
N LEU A 232 5.30 -26.28 18.86
CA LEU A 232 6.62 -26.43 19.45
C LEU A 232 6.64 -25.96 20.92
N ALA A 233 5.91 -24.88 21.23
CA ALA A 233 5.74 -24.40 22.61
C ALA A 233 5.03 -25.45 23.49
N VAL A 234 3.97 -26.08 22.96
CA VAL A 234 3.28 -27.16 23.66
C VAL A 234 4.21 -28.36 23.91
N ALA A 235 4.97 -28.80 22.91
CA ALA A 235 5.90 -29.90 23.03
C ALA A 235 7.02 -29.60 24.06
N PHE A 236 7.62 -28.40 23.97
CA PHE A 236 8.67 -27.96 24.89
C PHE A 236 8.19 -27.92 26.35
N THR A 237 7.02 -27.31 26.59
CA THR A 237 6.48 -27.18 27.95
C THR A 237 6.06 -28.50 28.54
N ARG A 238 5.62 -29.47 27.73
CA ARG A 238 5.38 -30.84 28.17
C ARG A 238 6.66 -31.56 28.60
N GLN A 239 7.75 -31.43 27.82
CA GLN A 239 9.05 -32.00 28.18
C GLN A 239 9.60 -31.44 29.52
N HIS A 240 9.28 -30.18 29.81
CA HIS A 240 9.71 -29.52 31.05
C HIS A 240 8.67 -29.61 32.17
N HIS A 241 7.64 -30.44 32.05
CA HIS A 241 6.54 -30.62 33.00
C HIS A 241 5.85 -29.31 33.44
N GLN A 242 5.76 -28.33 32.52
CA GLN A 242 5.17 -27.01 32.78
C GLN A 242 4.13 -26.65 31.70
N PRO A 243 3.06 -27.42 31.48
CA PRO A 243 2.12 -27.21 30.38
C PRO A 243 1.42 -25.86 30.43
N ALA A 244 1.22 -25.28 31.62
CA ALA A 244 0.64 -23.94 31.75
C ALA A 244 1.54 -22.81 31.21
N ALA A 245 2.84 -23.07 31.05
CA ALA A 245 3.79 -22.07 30.54
C ALA A 245 3.59 -21.74 29.06
N VAL A 246 2.83 -22.53 28.28
CA VAL A 246 2.44 -22.19 26.91
C VAL A 246 1.81 -20.80 26.84
N ALA A 247 0.92 -20.47 27.78
CA ALA A 247 0.25 -19.19 27.83
C ALA A 247 1.23 -18.00 27.96
N TRP A 248 2.30 -18.16 28.74
CA TRP A 248 3.33 -17.14 28.91
C TRP A 248 4.19 -16.98 27.66
N ILE A 249 4.53 -18.08 26.98
CA ILE A 249 5.30 -18.06 25.72
C ILE A 249 4.51 -17.33 24.64
N GLU A 250 3.23 -17.68 24.47
CA GLU A 250 2.34 -17.01 23.50
C GLU A 250 2.12 -15.52 23.82
N ALA A 251 1.92 -15.20 25.11
CA ALA A 251 1.78 -13.83 25.55
C ALA A 251 3.06 -13.00 25.32
N ALA A 252 4.23 -13.59 25.54
CA ALA A 252 5.52 -12.94 25.30
C ALA A 252 5.76 -12.72 23.79
N LEU A 253 5.42 -13.70 22.95
CA LEU A 253 5.47 -13.57 21.49
C LEU A 253 4.59 -12.42 21.02
N ALA A 254 3.34 -12.34 21.49
CA ALA A 254 2.40 -11.29 21.15
C ALA A 254 2.84 -9.91 21.66
N ALA A 255 3.36 -9.83 22.88
CA ALA A 255 3.89 -8.59 23.45
C ALA A 255 5.12 -8.08 22.66
N GLY A 256 6.03 -9.00 22.28
CA GLY A 256 7.15 -8.70 21.41
C GLY A 256 6.67 -8.16 20.06
N SER A 257 5.67 -8.81 19.44
CA SER A 257 5.12 -8.41 18.15
C SER A 257 4.47 -7.02 18.22
N ALA A 258 3.70 -6.74 19.25
CA ALA A 258 3.11 -5.43 19.47
C ALA A 258 4.20 -4.34 19.65
N ALA A 259 5.20 -4.59 20.49
CA ALA A 259 6.31 -3.66 20.73
C ALA A 259 7.12 -3.41 19.45
N GLY A 260 7.50 -4.47 18.73
CA GLY A 260 8.23 -4.40 17.47
C GLY A 260 7.47 -3.67 16.39
N GLY A 261 6.17 -3.93 16.27
CA GLY A 261 5.28 -3.24 15.33
C GLY A 261 5.22 -1.74 15.60
N LEU A 262 4.96 -1.34 16.85
CA LEU A 262 4.91 0.07 17.24
C LEU A 262 6.25 0.77 17.03
N ALA A 263 7.36 0.12 17.41
CA ALA A 263 8.70 0.65 17.18
C ALA A 263 9.01 0.81 15.69
N TYR A 264 8.66 -0.18 14.87
CA TYR A 264 8.84 -0.12 13.42
C TYR A 264 8.09 1.06 12.79
N GLY A 265 6.82 1.23 13.15
CA GLY A 265 6.01 2.35 12.65
C GLY A 265 6.52 3.73 13.11
N ALA A 266 7.15 3.80 14.29
CA ALA A 266 7.70 5.04 14.83
C ALA A 266 9.08 5.39 14.26
N LEU A 267 9.98 4.41 14.14
CA LEU A 267 11.40 4.60 13.87
C LEU A 267 11.78 4.41 12.39
N SER A 268 11.02 3.62 11.63
CA SER A 268 11.36 3.33 10.24
C SER A 268 11.25 4.57 9.37
N ARG A 269 12.37 4.97 8.75
CA ARG A 269 12.45 6.09 7.81
C ARG A 269 12.56 5.64 6.36
N THR A 270 12.90 4.37 6.12
CA THR A 270 13.10 3.82 4.78
C THR A 270 11.80 3.24 4.22
N PRO A 271 11.54 3.40 2.90
CA PRO A 271 10.39 2.78 2.23
C PRO A 271 10.48 1.25 2.28
N PRO A 272 9.33 0.56 2.18
CA PRO A 272 9.32 -0.91 2.15
C PRO A 272 9.95 -1.41 0.86
N GLY A 273 10.86 -2.39 0.99
CA GLY A 273 11.54 -3.03 -0.13
C GLY A 273 11.90 -4.48 0.22
N ARG A 274 12.33 -5.26 -0.77
CA ARG A 274 12.68 -6.69 -0.59
C ARG A 274 13.84 -6.89 0.37
N GLY A 275 14.88 -6.05 0.27
CA GLY A 275 16.00 -6.07 1.21
C GLY A 275 15.56 -5.82 2.65
N ARG A 276 14.55 -4.97 2.86
CA ARG A 276 13.98 -4.71 4.18
C ARG A 276 13.23 -5.91 4.72
N LEU A 277 12.43 -6.59 3.86
CA LEU A 277 11.77 -7.84 4.24
C LEU A 277 12.79 -8.92 4.63
N ALA A 278 13.86 -9.07 3.84
CA ALA A 278 14.94 -10.01 4.15
C ALA A 278 15.62 -9.70 5.49
N LEU A 279 15.93 -8.41 5.74
CA LEU A 279 16.55 -7.94 6.99
C LEU A 279 15.68 -8.20 8.22
N LEU A 280 14.36 -8.17 8.08
CA LEU A 280 13.41 -8.44 9.17
C LEU A 280 13.15 -9.94 9.35
N LEU A 281 13.14 -10.73 8.27
CA LEU A 281 12.94 -12.19 8.32
C LEU A 281 14.14 -12.93 8.90
N LEU A 282 15.36 -12.42 8.67
CA LEU A 282 16.58 -13.06 9.15
C LEU A 282 16.60 -13.20 10.68
N PRO A 283 16.43 -12.11 11.47
CA PRO A 283 16.40 -12.23 12.94
C PRO A 283 15.16 -13.01 13.45
N LEU A 284 14.03 -12.96 12.76
CA LEU A 284 12.86 -13.77 13.08
C LEU A 284 13.18 -15.27 12.99
N GLY A 285 13.75 -15.70 11.85
CA GLY A 285 14.17 -17.09 11.66
C GLY A 285 15.29 -17.51 12.60
N ALA A 286 16.30 -16.64 12.82
CA ALA A 286 17.40 -16.92 13.74
C ALA A 286 16.92 -17.08 15.20
N ALA A 287 16.01 -16.22 15.66
CA ALA A 287 15.42 -16.33 17.00
C ALA A 287 14.62 -17.64 17.16
N LEU A 288 13.83 -18.02 16.16
CA LEU A 288 13.09 -19.28 16.20
C LEU A 288 14.05 -20.49 16.21
N ALA A 289 15.11 -20.49 15.41
CA ALA A 289 16.10 -21.57 15.43
C ALA A 289 16.80 -21.64 16.80
N ALA A 290 17.17 -20.51 17.38
CA ALA A 290 17.77 -20.43 18.72
C ALA A 290 16.83 -20.89 19.84
N ALA A 291 15.52 -20.77 19.66
CA ALA A 291 14.50 -21.24 20.62
C ALA A 291 14.63 -22.75 20.92
N GLY A 292 15.09 -23.54 19.95
CA GLY A 292 15.36 -24.97 20.14
C GLY A 292 16.49 -25.29 21.13
N LEU A 293 17.35 -24.32 21.43
CA LEU A 293 18.46 -24.45 22.38
C LEU A 293 18.13 -23.88 23.77
N ALA A 294 16.90 -23.45 24.01
CA ALA A 294 16.49 -22.87 25.28
C ALA A 294 16.61 -23.90 26.42
N PRO A 295 17.35 -23.56 27.53
CA PRO A 295 17.53 -24.50 28.62
C PRO A 295 16.33 -24.58 29.57
N SER A 296 15.38 -23.68 29.47
CA SER A 296 14.21 -23.58 30.34
C SER A 296 13.05 -22.88 29.66
N THR A 297 11.85 -23.03 30.22
CA THR A 297 10.64 -22.33 29.75
C THR A 297 10.76 -20.82 29.83
N LEU A 298 11.47 -20.28 30.84
CA LEU A 298 11.74 -18.85 30.94
C LEU A 298 12.64 -18.37 29.80
N ALA A 299 13.69 -19.12 29.49
CA ALA A 299 14.58 -18.81 28.36
C ALA A 299 13.79 -18.85 27.02
N LEU A 300 12.95 -19.87 26.82
CA LEU A 300 12.09 -19.96 25.66
C LEU A 300 11.13 -18.77 25.57
N THR A 301 10.53 -18.36 26.70
CA THR A 301 9.64 -17.19 26.77
C THR A 301 10.38 -15.90 26.36
N ALA A 302 11.62 -15.70 26.80
CA ALA A 302 12.44 -14.57 26.42
C ALA A 302 12.77 -14.58 24.91
N VAL A 303 13.16 -15.75 24.37
CA VAL A 303 13.44 -15.90 22.94
C VAL A 303 12.17 -15.69 22.10
N ALA A 304 11.01 -16.17 22.56
CA ALA A 304 9.73 -15.93 21.90
C ALA A 304 9.39 -14.43 21.85
N CYS A 305 9.64 -13.68 22.93
CA CYS A 305 9.49 -12.23 22.94
C CYS A 305 10.38 -11.56 21.88
N VAL A 306 11.64 -11.98 21.78
CA VAL A 306 12.60 -11.47 20.77
C VAL A 306 12.14 -11.82 19.36
N ALA A 307 11.70 -13.04 19.10
CA ALA A 307 11.13 -13.45 17.80
C ALA A 307 9.91 -12.58 17.46
N GLY A 308 9.04 -12.37 18.43
CA GLY A 308 7.86 -11.50 18.31
C GLY A 308 8.20 -10.11 17.77
N LEU A 309 9.29 -9.47 18.22
CA LEU A 309 9.70 -8.12 17.80
C LEU A 309 9.77 -7.96 16.26
N PHE A 310 9.86 -9.03 15.50
CA PHE A 310 9.99 -9.00 14.05
C PHE A 310 8.72 -9.40 13.29
N ILE A 311 7.73 -10.02 13.92
CA ILE A 311 6.50 -10.50 13.26
C ILE A 311 5.71 -9.33 12.66
N SER A 312 5.26 -8.41 13.50
CA SER A 312 4.48 -7.24 13.07
C SER A 312 5.24 -6.33 12.10
N PRO A 313 6.56 -6.06 12.27
CA PRO A 313 7.36 -5.36 11.28
C PRO A 313 7.41 -6.03 9.90
N VAL A 314 7.59 -7.36 9.82
CA VAL A 314 7.56 -8.10 8.55
C VAL A 314 6.21 -7.94 7.87
N LEU A 315 5.11 -8.15 8.59
CA LEU A 315 3.76 -8.03 8.04
C LEU A 315 3.45 -6.61 7.60
N THR A 316 3.81 -5.60 8.40
CA THR A 316 3.65 -4.19 8.04
C THR A 316 4.41 -3.87 6.75
N ALA A 317 5.68 -4.28 6.65
CA ALA A 317 6.48 -4.06 5.46
C ALA A 317 5.93 -4.81 4.23
N ALA A 318 5.43 -6.04 4.43
CA ALA A 318 4.82 -6.83 3.36
C ALA A 318 3.53 -6.19 2.82
N TYR A 319 2.65 -5.70 3.69
CA TYR A 319 1.43 -5.01 3.26
C TYR A 319 1.74 -3.69 2.56
N LEU A 320 2.68 -2.89 3.10
CA LEU A 320 3.11 -1.64 2.46
C LEU A 320 3.74 -1.87 1.09
N LEU A 321 4.58 -2.92 0.95
CA LEU A 321 5.19 -3.26 -0.33
C LEU A 321 4.14 -3.77 -1.33
N ALA A 322 3.19 -4.60 -0.90
CA ALA A 322 2.10 -5.08 -1.73
C ALA A 322 1.21 -3.93 -2.24
N ASP A 323 0.95 -2.95 -1.38
CA ASP A 323 0.17 -1.77 -1.72
C ASP A 323 0.92 -0.85 -2.70
N ALA A 324 2.20 -0.58 -2.45
CA ALA A 324 3.05 0.25 -3.29
C ALA A 324 3.26 -0.34 -4.70
N THR A 325 3.28 -1.68 -4.82
CA THR A 325 3.50 -2.37 -6.11
C THR A 325 2.19 -2.68 -6.87
N ALA A 326 1.03 -2.56 -6.22
CA ALA A 326 -0.25 -2.85 -6.82
C ALA A 326 -0.88 -1.63 -7.50
N PRO A 327 -1.48 -1.77 -8.69
CA PRO A 327 -2.23 -0.70 -9.30
C PRO A 327 -3.46 -0.32 -8.42
N PRO A 328 -3.94 0.94 -8.48
CA PRO A 328 -5.00 1.45 -7.58
C PRO A 328 -6.29 0.61 -7.57
N ASN A 329 -6.59 -0.06 -8.68
CA ASN A 329 -7.77 -0.93 -8.84
C ASN A 329 -7.55 -2.37 -8.35
N ALA A 330 -6.39 -2.71 -7.81
CA ALA A 330 -6.05 -4.05 -7.33
C ALA A 330 -5.39 -4.07 -5.94
N ARG A 331 -5.31 -2.94 -5.24
CA ARG A 331 -4.67 -2.83 -3.91
C ARG A 331 -5.33 -3.75 -2.88
N THR A 332 -6.68 -3.78 -2.83
CA THR A 332 -7.40 -4.67 -1.92
C THR A 332 -7.08 -6.14 -2.20
N ARG A 333 -6.98 -6.52 -3.47
CA ARG A 333 -6.63 -7.88 -3.88
C ARG A 333 -5.16 -8.21 -3.55
N ALA A 334 -4.23 -7.28 -3.72
CA ALA A 334 -2.83 -7.48 -3.35
C ALA A 334 -2.68 -7.73 -1.84
N ALA A 335 -3.34 -6.92 -1.01
CA ALA A 335 -3.37 -7.12 0.44
C ALA A 335 -4.06 -8.45 0.83
N ALA A 336 -5.10 -8.87 0.09
CA ALA A 336 -5.75 -10.16 0.31
C ALA A 336 -4.82 -11.35 -0.02
N TRP A 337 -3.96 -11.24 -1.03
CA TRP A 337 -2.96 -12.26 -1.33
C TRP A 337 -1.93 -12.40 -0.21
N VAL A 338 -1.46 -11.28 0.37
CA VAL A 338 -0.55 -11.29 1.55
C VAL A 338 -1.22 -12.02 2.72
N ASN A 339 -2.47 -11.67 3.03
CA ASN A 339 -3.21 -12.32 4.12
C ASN A 339 -3.46 -13.81 3.86
N THR A 340 -3.78 -14.20 2.63
CA THR A 340 -3.95 -15.60 2.22
C THR A 340 -2.64 -16.36 2.38
N ALA A 341 -1.52 -15.78 1.96
CA ALA A 341 -0.19 -16.38 2.10
C ALA A 341 0.19 -16.61 3.57
N LEU A 342 -0.09 -15.63 4.44
CA LEU A 342 0.10 -15.74 5.89
C LEU A 342 -0.69 -16.94 6.47
N ASN A 343 -1.99 -17.01 6.17
CA ASN A 343 -2.87 -18.04 6.72
C ASN A 343 -2.54 -19.43 6.19
N LEU A 344 -2.21 -19.56 4.90
CA LEU A 344 -1.76 -20.83 4.32
C LEU A 344 -0.41 -21.25 4.89
N GLY A 345 0.50 -20.29 5.12
CA GLY A 345 1.76 -20.53 5.80
C GLY A 345 1.56 -21.05 7.21
N ALA A 346 0.66 -20.42 7.98
CA ALA A 346 0.37 -20.86 9.36
C ALA A 346 -0.23 -22.27 9.40
N ALA A 347 -1.23 -22.53 8.55
CA ALA A 347 -1.83 -23.87 8.47
C ALA A 347 -0.82 -24.93 8.02
N GLY A 348 -0.01 -24.63 6.99
CA GLY A 348 1.06 -25.50 6.51
C GLY A 348 2.15 -25.75 7.56
N GLY A 349 2.57 -24.68 8.25
CA GLY A 349 3.55 -24.75 9.34
C GLY A 349 3.07 -25.67 10.46
N THR A 350 1.84 -25.48 10.93
CA THR A 350 1.24 -26.36 11.96
C THR A 350 1.18 -27.82 11.49
N ALA A 351 0.69 -28.06 10.26
CA ALA A 351 0.54 -29.42 9.73
C ALA A 351 1.88 -30.14 9.57
N VAL A 352 2.86 -29.47 8.95
CA VAL A 352 4.20 -30.05 8.73
C VAL A 352 4.94 -30.27 10.04
N THR A 353 4.83 -29.31 10.99
CA THR A 353 5.42 -29.46 12.33
C THR A 353 4.83 -30.65 13.07
N GLY A 354 3.50 -30.87 12.98
CA GLY A 354 2.85 -32.00 13.57
C GLY A 354 3.39 -33.36 13.07
N VAL A 355 3.78 -33.45 11.78
CA VAL A 355 4.32 -34.68 11.20
C VAL A 355 5.72 -35.00 11.72
N TYR A 356 6.62 -34.03 11.82
CA TYR A 356 8.00 -34.32 12.23
C TYR A 356 8.25 -34.23 13.73
N LEU A 357 7.32 -33.65 14.50
CA LEU A 357 7.48 -33.43 15.95
C LEU A 357 7.58 -34.75 16.72
N ASP A 358 6.89 -35.81 16.28
CA ASP A 358 6.95 -37.13 16.90
C ASP A 358 8.17 -37.95 16.46
N ALA A 359 8.84 -37.53 15.37
CA ALA A 359 9.93 -38.30 14.75
C ALA A 359 11.32 -37.70 15.01
N LEU A 360 11.42 -36.44 15.32
CA LEU A 360 12.70 -35.69 15.40
C LEU A 360 12.92 -35.07 16.79
N PRO A 361 14.20 -34.88 17.19
CA PRO A 361 14.52 -34.11 18.39
C PRO A 361 13.98 -32.69 18.32
N LEU A 362 13.46 -32.18 19.44
CA LEU A 362 12.81 -30.88 19.52
C LEU A 362 13.68 -29.71 19.00
N PRO A 363 15.01 -29.63 19.29
CA PRO A 363 15.86 -28.58 18.71
C PRO A 363 15.87 -28.58 17.19
N LEU A 364 15.89 -29.76 16.55
CA LEU A 364 15.84 -29.88 15.10
C LEU A 364 14.48 -29.43 14.53
N CYS A 365 13.39 -29.68 15.26
CA CYS A 365 12.06 -29.19 14.89
C CYS A 365 11.99 -27.66 14.83
N TYR A 366 12.63 -26.96 15.77
CA TYR A 366 12.73 -25.51 15.75
C TYR A 366 13.54 -24.99 14.56
N VAL A 367 14.66 -25.64 14.21
CA VAL A 367 15.47 -25.30 13.04
C VAL A 367 14.68 -25.49 11.74
N LEU A 368 13.95 -26.60 11.62
CA LEU A 368 13.09 -26.86 10.45
C LEU A 368 11.95 -25.83 10.32
N ALA A 369 11.35 -25.45 11.43
CA ALA A 369 10.33 -24.41 11.47
C ALA A 369 10.86 -23.02 11.09
N ALA A 370 12.13 -22.74 11.40
CA ALA A 370 12.81 -21.49 11.05
C ALA A 370 13.26 -21.43 9.58
N ALA A 371 13.50 -22.60 8.95
CA ALA A 371 14.07 -22.70 7.62
C ALA A 371 13.33 -21.88 6.53
N PRO A 372 11.99 -21.85 6.46
CA PRO A 372 11.27 -21.03 5.48
C PRO A 372 11.53 -19.51 5.62
N ALA A 373 11.64 -19.02 6.85
CA ALA A 373 11.94 -17.60 7.09
C ALA A 373 13.38 -17.25 6.68
N LEU A 374 14.34 -18.10 7.01
CA LEU A 374 15.74 -17.95 6.63
C LEU A 374 15.94 -18.09 5.11
N ALA A 375 15.27 -19.06 4.49
CA ALA A 375 15.29 -19.22 3.04
C ALA A 375 14.67 -18.00 2.32
N ALA A 376 13.54 -17.51 2.80
CA ALA A 376 12.93 -16.30 2.26
C ALA A 376 13.84 -15.07 2.42
N ALA A 377 14.52 -14.92 3.57
CA ALA A 377 15.50 -13.86 3.79
C ALA A 377 16.66 -13.91 2.77
N ALA A 378 17.14 -15.10 2.43
CA ALA A 378 18.20 -15.29 1.44
C ALA A 378 17.71 -15.08 -0.01
N LEU A 379 16.49 -15.50 -0.33
CA LEU A 379 15.95 -15.48 -1.68
C LEU A 379 15.37 -14.11 -2.09
N LEU A 380 14.76 -13.37 -1.15
CA LEU A 380 14.09 -12.09 -1.46
C LEU A 380 14.99 -11.07 -2.16
N PRO A 381 16.26 -10.86 -1.78
CA PRO A 381 17.16 -9.97 -2.50
C PRO A 381 17.50 -10.45 -3.91
N LEU A 382 17.47 -11.78 -4.14
CA LEU A 382 17.83 -12.42 -5.42
C LEU A 382 16.66 -12.48 -6.40
N LEU A 383 15.43 -12.31 -5.94
CA LEU A 383 14.27 -12.28 -6.82
C LEU A 383 14.40 -11.06 -7.73
N ARG A 384 14.75 -11.29 -8.99
CA ARG A 384 14.67 -10.24 -10.02
C ARG A 384 13.24 -9.71 -10.04
N GLU A 385 13.08 -8.39 -10.08
CA GLU A 385 11.81 -7.80 -10.44
C GLU A 385 11.44 -8.34 -11.82
N ARG A 386 10.39 -9.18 -11.90
CA ARG A 386 9.52 -9.06 -13.05
C ARG A 386 8.96 -7.65 -12.89
N GLN A 387 9.59 -6.70 -13.52
CA GLN A 387 9.00 -5.42 -13.78
C GLN A 387 7.59 -5.72 -14.28
N SER A 388 6.58 -5.54 -13.45
CA SER A 388 5.32 -5.06 -13.93
C SER A 388 5.75 -3.77 -14.61
N ASN A 389 5.74 -3.77 -15.93
CA ASN A 389 5.93 -2.59 -16.73
C ASN A 389 4.79 -1.61 -16.41
N SER A 390 4.85 -0.97 -15.26
CA SER A 390 4.60 0.43 -15.14
C SER A 390 5.96 1.03 -15.43
N PRO A 391 6.19 1.65 -16.54
CA PRO A 391 7.39 2.42 -16.73
C PRO A 391 7.29 3.55 -15.73
N GLU A 392 8.06 3.41 -14.65
CA GLU A 392 8.58 4.58 -13.97
C GLU A 392 9.27 5.38 -15.08
N PRO A 393 9.14 6.71 -15.10
CA PRO A 393 9.79 7.48 -16.12
C PRO A 393 11.28 7.22 -16.00
N ALA A 394 11.78 6.28 -16.79
CA ALA A 394 13.16 6.25 -17.11
C ALA A 394 13.45 7.66 -17.59
N ALA A 395 14.13 8.43 -16.73
CA ALA A 395 14.81 9.61 -17.18
C ALA A 395 15.41 9.24 -18.54
N ILE A 396 15.10 10.01 -19.55
CA ILE A 396 15.60 10.01 -20.91
C ILE A 396 16.78 9.00 -21.13
N ALA A 397 16.57 7.71 -20.90
CA ALA A 397 17.59 6.69 -20.97
C ALA A 397 16.99 5.51 -21.72
N HIS A 398 17.22 5.48 -22.94
CA HIS A 398 17.36 4.47 -23.97
C HIS A 398 17.07 5.11 -25.32
N HIS A 399 17.99 5.96 -25.77
CA HIS A 399 18.04 6.31 -27.18
C HIS A 399 18.55 5.07 -27.95
N ARG A 400 17.65 4.44 -28.71
CA ARG A 400 18.06 4.01 -30.05
C ARG A 400 18.62 5.26 -30.74
N PRO A 401 19.71 5.15 -31.52
CA PRO A 401 20.13 6.26 -32.38
C PRO A 401 18.89 6.76 -33.12
N MET A 402 18.51 8.00 -32.91
CA MET A 402 17.38 8.59 -33.61
C MET A 402 17.78 8.76 -35.08
N ASP A 403 16.91 8.33 -36.00
CA ASP A 403 16.96 8.83 -37.37
C ASP A 403 16.76 10.34 -37.32
N ASP A 404 17.60 11.09 -37.99
CA ASP A 404 17.56 12.57 -38.12
C ASP A 404 16.23 13.13 -38.66
N THR A 405 15.28 12.26 -38.98
CA THR A 405 13.97 12.58 -39.60
C THR A 405 12.79 12.54 -38.62
N THR A 406 12.97 12.08 -37.36
CA THR A 406 11.86 11.94 -36.40
C THR A 406 11.48 13.29 -35.81
N THR A 407 10.24 13.74 -36.01
CA THR A 407 9.73 14.99 -35.44
C THR A 407 9.54 14.88 -33.91
N GLY A 408 9.58 16.03 -33.20
CA GLY A 408 9.30 16.06 -31.75
C GLY A 408 7.94 15.48 -31.41
N GLN A 409 6.94 15.70 -32.24
CA GLN A 409 5.60 15.14 -32.05
C GLN A 409 5.60 13.61 -32.15
N GLU A 410 6.16 13.04 -33.22
CA GLU A 410 6.18 11.59 -33.44
C GLU A 410 6.91 10.86 -32.31
N PHE A 411 8.02 11.45 -31.83
CA PHE A 411 8.75 10.91 -30.69
C PHE A 411 7.87 10.85 -29.44
N TRP A 412 7.25 11.97 -29.05
CA TRP A 412 6.46 12.03 -27.83
C TRP A 412 5.14 11.26 -27.94
N ASP A 413 4.47 11.27 -29.08
CA ASP A 413 3.26 10.46 -29.32
C ASP A 413 3.58 8.96 -29.19
N SER A 414 4.70 8.49 -29.78
CA SER A 414 5.17 7.13 -29.64
C SER A 414 5.47 6.81 -28.16
N ARG A 415 6.18 7.70 -27.48
CA ARG A 415 6.54 7.54 -26.08
C ARG A 415 5.31 7.44 -25.17
N TYR A 416 4.32 8.32 -25.36
CA TYR A 416 3.08 8.24 -24.61
C TYR A 416 2.26 6.99 -24.98
N ALA A 417 2.32 6.50 -26.21
CA ALA A 417 1.62 5.29 -26.63
C ALA A 417 2.17 3.99 -26.00
N GLU A 418 3.42 3.95 -25.52
CA GLU A 418 4.04 2.77 -24.89
C GLU A 418 3.34 2.33 -23.59
N SER A 419 2.67 3.23 -22.89
CA SER A 419 2.01 2.95 -21.61
C SER A 419 0.77 3.82 -21.43
N ASP A 420 -0.24 3.32 -20.72
CA ASP A 420 -1.44 4.07 -20.37
C ASP A 420 -1.17 5.25 -19.43
N ARG A 421 -0.02 5.28 -18.77
CA ARG A 421 0.46 6.36 -17.91
C ARG A 421 1.97 6.34 -17.87
N ILE A 422 2.59 7.46 -18.22
CA ILE A 422 4.04 7.61 -18.18
C ILE A 422 4.49 8.28 -16.88
N TRP A 423 3.76 9.30 -16.43
CA TRP A 423 4.11 10.10 -15.26
C TRP A 423 3.33 9.68 -14.02
N SER A 424 3.81 10.06 -12.84
CA SER A 424 3.21 9.72 -11.54
C SER A 424 1.76 10.22 -11.39
N GLY A 425 1.39 11.28 -12.12
CA GLY A 425 0.13 11.99 -12.01
C GLY A 425 0.01 12.85 -10.75
N ASN A 426 1.10 13.02 -10.01
CA ASN A 426 1.21 13.99 -8.94
C ASN A 426 1.78 15.30 -9.49
N PRO A 427 1.36 16.45 -8.97
CA PRO A 427 1.96 17.73 -9.35
C PRO A 427 3.42 17.81 -8.91
N ASN A 428 4.21 18.58 -9.65
CA ASN A 428 5.61 18.81 -9.32
C ASN A 428 5.77 19.50 -7.97
N THR A 429 6.65 18.97 -7.13
CA THR A 429 6.81 19.44 -5.74
C THR A 429 7.27 20.88 -5.64
N VAL A 430 8.12 21.34 -6.58
CA VAL A 430 8.59 22.72 -6.66
C VAL A 430 7.44 23.64 -7.04
N LEU A 431 6.62 23.28 -8.04
CA LEU A 431 5.42 24.04 -8.40
C LEU A 431 4.48 24.17 -7.19
N VAL A 432 4.18 23.06 -6.52
CA VAL A 432 3.29 23.04 -5.34
C VAL A 432 3.76 24.02 -4.26
N ARG A 433 5.07 24.05 -3.99
CA ARG A 433 5.65 24.93 -2.96
C ARG A 433 5.66 26.39 -3.38
N GLU A 434 6.12 26.66 -4.61
CA GLU A 434 6.38 28.01 -5.06
C GLU A 434 5.12 28.77 -5.48
N VAL A 435 4.02 28.06 -5.77
CA VAL A 435 2.73 28.64 -6.16
C VAL A 435 1.73 28.66 -5.01
N ALA A 436 2.06 28.07 -3.83
CA ALA A 436 1.14 27.93 -2.72
C ALA A 436 0.52 29.25 -2.24
N ASP A 437 1.31 30.32 -2.21
CA ASP A 437 0.94 31.64 -1.69
C ASP A 437 0.49 32.61 -2.80
N LEU A 438 0.47 32.20 -4.06
CA LEU A 438 -0.03 33.04 -5.15
C LEU A 438 -1.56 33.02 -5.21
N ALA A 439 -2.16 34.19 -5.43
CA ALA A 439 -3.59 34.29 -5.66
C ALA A 439 -3.94 33.63 -7.01
N PRO A 440 -5.01 32.81 -7.08
CA PRO A 440 -5.44 32.20 -8.32
C PRO A 440 -5.84 33.23 -9.37
N GLY A 441 -5.33 33.04 -10.59
CA GLY A 441 -5.58 33.86 -11.78
C GLY A 441 -5.53 33.00 -13.03
N THR A 442 -4.88 33.50 -14.07
CA THR A 442 -4.61 32.78 -15.32
C THR A 442 -3.23 32.11 -15.28
N ALA A 443 -3.13 30.86 -15.73
CA ALA A 443 -1.87 30.14 -15.76
C ALA A 443 -1.62 29.50 -17.13
N LEU A 444 -0.35 29.49 -17.55
CA LEU A 444 0.13 28.77 -18.71
C LEU A 444 1.07 27.64 -18.28
N ASP A 445 0.77 26.40 -18.64
CA ASP A 445 1.57 25.21 -18.35
C ASP A 445 2.21 24.67 -19.63
N LEU A 446 3.54 24.82 -19.75
CA LEU A 446 4.32 24.48 -20.94
C LEU A 446 4.90 23.07 -20.83
N GLY A 447 4.53 22.19 -21.76
CA GLY A 447 4.88 20.77 -21.71
C GLY A 447 4.09 20.04 -20.64
N CYS A 448 2.76 20.22 -20.65
CA CYS A 448 1.88 19.76 -19.57
C CYS A 448 1.78 18.22 -19.43
N GLY A 449 2.27 17.45 -20.40
CA GLY A 449 2.19 16.00 -20.41
C GLY A 449 0.77 15.48 -20.18
N GLU A 450 0.61 14.59 -19.19
CA GLU A 450 -0.69 14.01 -18.83
C GLU A 450 -1.52 14.92 -17.88
N GLY A 451 -1.11 16.19 -17.67
CA GLY A 451 -1.90 17.26 -17.07
C GLY A 451 -1.86 17.35 -15.55
N ALA A 452 -0.90 16.74 -14.87
CA ALA A 452 -0.88 16.70 -13.40
C ALA A 452 -0.80 18.10 -12.76
N ASP A 453 0.08 18.96 -13.27
CA ASP A 453 0.30 20.32 -12.78
C ASP A 453 -0.90 21.22 -13.13
N ALA A 454 -1.37 21.18 -14.37
CA ALA A 454 -2.54 21.93 -14.82
C ALA A 454 -3.81 21.59 -14.01
N ILE A 455 -4.07 20.31 -13.75
CA ILE A 455 -5.20 19.85 -12.94
C ILE A 455 -5.07 20.32 -11.49
N TRP A 456 -3.86 20.26 -10.92
CA TRP A 456 -3.62 20.75 -9.56
C TRP A 456 -3.86 22.27 -9.43
N LEU A 457 -3.40 23.07 -10.39
CA LEU A 457 -3.66 24.51 -10.47
C LEU A 457 -5.17 24.79 -10.58
N ALA A 458 -5.87 24.08 -11.48
CA ALA A 458 -7.31 24.23 -11.68
C ALA A 458 -8.13 23.93 -10.43
N ARG A 459 -7.72 22.92 -9.64
CA ARG A 459 -8.33 22.59 -8.33
C ARG A 459 -8.16 23.71 -7.31
N ARG A 460 -7.12 24.51 -7.44
CA ARG A 460 -6.84 25.69 -6.59
C ARG A 460 -7.49 26.98 -7.09
N GLY A 461 -8.28 26.89 -8.16
CA GLY A 461 -9.05 28.02 -8.67
C GLY A 461 -8.44 28.73 -9.88
N TRP A 462 -7.26 28.27 -10.37
CA TRP A 462 -6.63 28.83 -11.55
C TRP A 462 -7.41 28.49 -12.82
N ARG A 463 -7.39 29.40 -13.81
CA ARG A 463 -7.75 29.11 -15.20
C ARG A 463 -6.49 28.79 -15.97
N VAL A 464 -6.38 27.58 -16.48
CA VAL A 464 -5.11 27.07 -17.01
C VAL A 464 -5.23 26.85 -18.52
N THR A 465 -4.30 27.41 -19.27
CA THR A 465 -3.98 26.98 -20.63
C THR A 465 -2.81 26.01 -20.53
N ALA A 466 -2.98 24.78 -20.99
CA ALA A 466 -1.98 23.71 -20.87
C ALA A 466 -1.61 23.17 -22.23
N VAL A 467 -0.33 23.21 -22.59
CA VAL A 467 0.12 22.87 -23.93
C VAL A 467 1.13 21.73 -23.92
N ASP A 468 1.01 20.82 -24.89
CA ASP A 468 1.98 19.76 -25.16
C ASP A 468 2.07 19.48 -26.66
N VAL A 469 3.23 19.02 -27.14
CA VAL A 469 3.42 18.64 -28.54
C VAL A 469 2.69 17.34 -28.88
N SER A 470 2.51 16.46 -27.90
CA SER A 470 1.87 15.16 -28.07
C SER A 470 0.34 15.25 -27.99
N GLY A 471 -0.31 14.83 -29.06
CA GLY A 471 -1.77 14.67 -29.09
C GLY A 471 -2.25 13.61 -28.10
N VAL A 472 -1.50 12.54 -27.92
CA VAL A 472 -1.79 11.45 -26.98
C VAL A 472 -1.77 11.95 -25.53
N ALA A 473 -0.78 12.79 -25.17
CA ALA A 473 -0.67 13.39 -23.84
C ALA A 473 -1.86 14.33 -23.55
N VAL A 474 -2.16 15.24 -24.47
CA VAL A 474 -3.26 16.21 -24.38
C VAL A 474 -4.61 15.52 -24.21
N GLU A 475 -4.91 14.48 -25.00
CA GLU A 475 -6.15 13.71 -24.86
C GLU A 475 -6.25 13.02 -23.48
N ARG A 476 -5.14 12.53 -22.94
CA ARG A 476 -5.09 11.93 -21.59
C ARG A 476 -5.30 12.97 -20.52
N ALA A 477 -4.62 14.10 -20.62
CA ALA A 477 -4.76 15.22 -19.70
C ALA A 477 -6.20 15.72 -19.64
N ALA A 478 -6.86 15.89 -20.79
CA ALA A 478 -8.26 16.27 -20.85
C ALA A 478 -9.22 15.23 -20.25
N ARG A 479 -8.92 13.93 -20.35
CA ARG A 479 -9.66 12.88 -19.63
C ARG A 479 -9.47 12.96 -18.13
N HIS A 480 -8.23 13.11 -17.68
CA HIS A 480 -7.91 13.24 -16.27
C HIS A 480 -8.60 14.46 -15.65
N ALA A 481 -8.62 15.61 -16.34
CA ALA A 481 -9.31 16.81 -15.87
C ALA A 481 -10.83 16.61 -15.75
N ARG A 482 -11.45 15.86 -16.67
CA ARG A 482 -12.88 15.48 -16.56
C ARG A 482 -13.13 14.56 -15.37
N ASP A 483 -12.27 13.57 -15.17
CA ASP A 483 -12.39 12.63 -14.06
C ASP A 483 -12.24 13.33 -12.69
N GLU A 484 -11.46 14.41 -12.65
CA GLU A 484 -11.22 15.25 -11.47
C GLU A 484 -12.22 16.39 -11.33
N GLY A 485 -13.11 16.60 -12.29
CA GLY A 485 -14.19 17.60 -12.24
C GLY A 485 -13.70 19.04 -12.41
N VAL A 486 -12.58 19.27 -13.13
CA VAL A 486 -11.98 20.60 -13.36
C VAL A 486 -11.81 20.91 -14.85
N ALA A 487 -12.45 20.14 -15.74
CA ALA A 487 -12.30 20.30 -17.19
C ALA A 487 -12.77 21.67 -17.72
N ASP A 488 -13.66 22.34 -17.01
CA ASP A 488 -14.15 23.69 -17.30
C ASP A 488 -13.12 24.80 -17.01
N ARG A 489 -12.04 24.47 -16.32
CA ARG A 489 -10.99 25.40 -15.91
C ARG A 489 -9.66 25.19 -16.62
N VAL A 490 -9.54 24.17 -17.47
CA VAL A 490 -8.31 23.84 -18.20
C VAL A 490 -8.58 23.75 -19.68
N ASP A 491 -7.91 24.57 -20.45
CA ASP A 491 -7.85 24.51 -21.90
C ASP A 491 -6.60 23.74 -22.33
N PHE A 492 -6.78 22.50 -22.78
CA PHE A 492 -5.70 21.65 -23.26
C PHE A 492 -5.50 21.81 -24.76
N GLN A 493 -4.31 22.27 -25.17
CA GLN A 493 -3.99 22.53 -26.56
C GLN A 493 -2.80 21.66 -27.01
N ARG A 494 -2.94 20.99 -28.17
CA ARG A 494 -1.79 20.41 -28.84
C ARG A 494 -1.05 21.51 -29.60
N ARG A 495 0.18 21.80 -29.19
CA ARG A 495 1.03 22.78 -29.86
C ARG A 495 2.49 22.35 -29.86
N ASP A 496 3.15 22.56 -30.99
CA ASP A 496 4.61 22.57 -31.03
C ASP A 496 5.09 23.98 -30.67
N LEU A 497 5.72 24.10 -29.49
CA LEU A 497 6.25 25.38 -29.00
C LEU A 497 7.42 25.90 -29.84
N ALA A 498 8.02 25.08 -30.71
CA ALA A 498 9.00 25.51 -31.68
C ALA A 498 8.37 26.27 -32.86
N GLU A 499 7.10 26.02 -33.16
CA GLU A 499 6.39 26.60 -34.31
C GLU A 499 5.41 27.70 -33.87
N SER A 500 4.68 27.48 -32.77
CA SER A 500 3.63 28.40 -32.31
C SER A 500 3.57 28.47 -30.79
N PHE A 501 3.35 29.67 -30.24
CA PHE A 501 3.21 29.92 -28.81
C PHE A 501 1.79 30.40 -28.48
N PRO A 502 1.19 30.03 -27.31
CA PRO A 502 -0.12 30.52 -26.89
C PRO A 502 -0.17 32.05 -26.78
N GLU A 503 -1.25 32.64 -27.28
CA GLU A 503 -1.48 34.09 -27.18
C GLU A 503 -2.05 34.46 -25.81
N GLY A 504 -1.74 35.65 -25.33
CA GLY A 504 -2.24 36.19 -24.07
C GLY A 504 -1.17 36.49 -23.03
N GLU A 505 -1.60 37.09 -21.94
CA GLU A 505 -0.77 37.33 -20.75
C GLU A 505 -1.32 36.48 -19.59
N PHE A 506 -0.40 35.92 -18.78
CA PHE A 506 -0.73 35.00 -17.71
C PHE A 506 -0.11 35.45 -16.37
N ASP A 507 -0.87 35.32 -15.28
CA ASP A 507 -0.41 35.58 -13.93
C ASP A 507 0.67 34.59 -13.47
N LEU A 508 0.65 33.36 -14.03
CA LEU A 508 1.65 32.33 -13.84
C LEU A 508 2.01 31.66 -15.16
N VAL A 509 3.30 31.64 -15.52
CA VAL A 509 3.82 30.78 -16.58
C VAL A 509 4.73 29.72 -15.95
N SER A 510 4.43 28.45 -16.20
CA SER A 510 5.13 27.29 -15.62
C SER A 510 5.78 26.44 -16.71
N ALA A 511 7.06 26.15 -16.57
CA ALA A 511 7.81 25.23 -17.41
C ALA A 511 8.51 24.19 -16.52
N GLN A 512 7.87 23.03 -16.33
CA GLN A 512 8.37 21.98 -15.45
C GLN A 512 9.02 20.88 -16.28
N PHE A 513 10.35 20.73 -16.12
CA PHE A 513 11.15 19.72 -16.83
C PHE A 513 10.93 19.74 -18.35
N LEU A 514 10.86 20.96 -18.92
CA LEU A 514 10.70 21.16 -20.34
C LEU A 514 12.02 20.83 -21.06
N HIS A 515 12.25 19.52 -21.25
CA HIS A 515 13.38 18.96 -21.95
C HIS A 515 12.87 18.02 -23.06
N SER A 516 13.50 18.04 -24.22
CA SER A 516 13.19 17.12 -25.31
C SER A 516 14.52 16.55 -25.85
N PRO A 517 14.58 15.26 -26.17
CA PRO A 517 15.72 14.67 -26.89
C PRO A 517 15.73 15.07 -28.36
N THR A 518 14.62 15.66 -28.86
CA THR A 518 14.54 16.19 -30.22
C THR A 518 14.97 17.65 -30.24
N THR A 519 15.23 18.19 -31.43
CA THR A 519 15.66 19.58 -31.62
C THR A 519 14.52 20.55 -31.21
N MET A 520 14.56 21.01 -29.96
CA MET A 520 13.65 22.02 -29.43
C MET A 520 14.43 23.31 -29.12
N PRO A 521 14.05 24.48 -29.66
CA PRO A 521 14.72 25.75 -29.38
C PRO A 521 14.30 26.28 -28.01
N ARG A 522 14.76 25.59 -26.95
CA ARG A 522 14.32 25.80 -25.56
C ARG A 522 14.48 27.26 -25.09
N GLU A 523 15.56 27.91 -25.41
CA GLU A 523 15.79 29.30 -25.02
C GLU A 523 14.79 30.25 -25.66
N ARG A 524 14.49 30.05 -26.96
CA ARG A 524 13.46 30.84 -27.65
C ARG A 524 12.08 30.64 -27.04
N VAL A 525 11.75 29.40 -26.69
CA VAL A 525 10.49 29.07 -25.99
C VAL A 525 10.41 29.74 -24.63
N LEU A 526 11.49 29.72 -23.86
CA LEU A 526 11.53 30.37 -22.53
C LEU A 526 11.48 31.91 -22.62
N ARG A 527 12.07 32.53 -23.65
CA ARG A 527 11.90 33.96 -23.91
C ARG A 527 10.45 34.31 -24.25
N ALA A 528 9.78 33.46 -25.07
CA ALA A 528 8.35 33.63 -25.34
C ALA A 528 7.51 33.45 -24.06
N ALA A 529 7.91 32.50 -23.20
CA ALA A 529 7.30 32.29 -21.89
C ALA A 529 7.40 33.52 -20.99
N ALA A 530 8.59 34.15 -20.92
CA ALA A 530 8.79 35.40 -20.18
C ALA A 530 7.94 36.54 -20.75
N ALA A 531 7.86 36.68 -22.07
CA ALA A 531 7.04 37.70 -22.74
C ALA A 531 5.53 37.54 -22.44
N ALA A 532 5.06 36.33 -22.23
CA ALA A 532 3.67 36.01 -21.90
C ALA A 532 3.30 36.16 -20.41
N VAL A 533 4.22 36.56 -19.55
CA VAL A 533 3.92 36.86 -18.15
C VAL A 533 3.27 38.24 -18.03
N ALA A 534 2.10 38.30 -17.39
CA ALA A 534 1.41 39.55 -17.10
C ALA A 534 2.24 40.49 -16.17
N PRO A 535 2.06 41.80 -16.20
CA PRO A 535 2.63 42.68 -15.18
C PRO A 535 2.22 42.23 -13.76
N GLY A 536 3.21 42.05 -12.86
CA GLY A 536 3.01 41.45 -11.54
C GLY A 536 2.98 39.94 -11.51
N GLY A 537 2.91 39.27 -12.65
CA GLY A 537 2.88 37.81 -12.80
C GLY A 537 4.26 37.17 -12.60
N VAL A 538 4.27 35.84 -12.59
CA VAL A 538 5.43 35.01 -12.24
C VAL A 538 5.76 34.01 -13.36
N LEU A 539 7.05 33.90 -13.70
CA LEU A 539 7.62 32.78 -14.46
C LEU A 539 8.31 31.81 -13.50
N LEU A 540 7.95 30.53 -13.57
CA LEU A 540 8.59 29.45 -12.83
C LEU A 540 9.15 28.40 -13.79
N VAL A 541 10.48 28.28 -13.84
CA VAL A 541 11.19 27.28 -14.65
C VAL A 541 11.87 26.29 -13.73
N VAL A 542 11.60 25.01 -13.93
CA VAL A 542 12.24 23.91 -13.17
C VAL A 542 12.88 22.91 -14.14
N GLY A 543 14.09 22.50 -13.84
CA GLY A 543 14.85 21.53 -14.62
C GLY A 543 15.68 20.61 -13.75
N HIS A 544 16.34 19.62 -14.35
CA HIS A 544 17.30 18.79 -13.61
C HIS A 544 18.63 19.51 -13.45
N ALA A 545 19.22 19.43 -12.24
CA ALA A 545 20.54 19.99 -11.95
C ALA A 545 21.70 19.07 -12.40
N GLY A 546 21.39 17.80 -12.70
CA GLY A 546 22.38 16.82 -13.10
C GLY A 546 21.75 15.52 -13.58
N PRO A 547 22.58 14.55 -14.01
CA PRO A 547 22.11 13.21 -14.36
C PRO A 547 21.45 12.55 -13.15
N PRO A 548 20.65 11.49 -13.36
CA PRO A 548 20.05 10.78 -12.24
C PRO A 548 21.12 10.10 -11.38
N PRO A 549 21.02 10.14 -10.03
CA PRO A 549 22.03 9.59 -9.13
C PRO A 549 22.31 8.09 -9.29
N TRP A 550 21.38 7.35 -9.91
CA TRP A 550 21.52 5.91 -10.20
C TRP A 550 22.19 5.62 -11.54
N ASP A 551 22.39 6.64 -12.37
CA ASP A 551 23.06 6.57 -13.66
C ASP A 551 23.82 7.88 -13.90
N PRO A 552 24.97 8.07 -13.24
CA PRO A 552 25.75 9.30 -13.34
C PRO A 552 26.28 9.59 -14.75
N ASP A 553 26.42 8.54 -15.57
CA ASP A 553 26.91 8.62 -16.94
C ASP A 553 25.78 8.73 -17.98
N ALA A 554 24.53 8.89 -17.52
CA ALA A 554 23.40 9.11 -18.40
C ALA A 554 23.56 10.45 -19.15
N HIS A 555 23.64 10.37 -20.47
CA HIS A 555 23.71 11.53 -21.37
C HIS A 555 24.82 12.55 -21.06
N PRO A 556 26.10 12.16 -21.07
CA PRO A 556 27.20 13.07 -20.77
C PRO A 556 27.28 14.27 -21.74
N GLU A 557 26.65 14.15 -22.92
CA GLU A 557 26.57 15.21 -23.94
C GLU A 557 25.44 16.22 -23.72
N VAL A 558 24.52 15.96 -22.78
CA VAL A 558 23.37 16.85 -22.55
C VAL A 558 23.72 17.89 -21.47
N HIS A 559 23.81 19.14 -21.87
CA HIS A 559 23.94 20.26 -20.93
C HIS A 559 22.61 20.50 -20.20
N LEU A 560 22.64 20.45 -18.86
CA LEU A 560 21.52 20.76 -17.99
C LEU A 560 21.80 22.14 -17.36
N PRO A 561 21.13 23.21 -17.83
CA PRO A 561 21.49 24.58 -17.44
C PRO A 561 21.18 24.86 -15.98
N THR A 562 22.06 25.61 -15.33
CA THR A 562 21.85 26.18 -14.00
C THR A 562 20.75 27.25 -14.03
N PRO A 563 20.15 27.60 -12.87
CA PRO A 563 19.16 28.70 -12.81
C PRO A 563 19.70 30.04 -13.34
N ASP A 564 20.96 30.34 -13.10
CA ASP A 564 21.61 31.59 -13.58
C ASP A 564 21.84 31.56 -15.09
N GLU A 565 22.21 30.43 -15.68
CA GLU A 565 22.28 30.25 -17.14
C GLU A 565 20.89 30.39 -17.78
N VAL A 566 19.86 29.85 -17.17
CA VAL A 566 18.46 30.04 -17.62
C VAL A 566 18.09 31.50 -17.57
N LEU A 567 18.36 32.18 -16.44
CA LEU A 567 18.08 33.63 -16.29
C LEU A 567 18.78 34.45 -17.36
N ALA A 568 20.07 34.20 -17.59
CA ALA A 568 20.85 34.90 -18.63
C ALA A 568 20.27 34.67 -20.03
N SER A 569 19.82 33.47 -20.33
CA SER A 569 19.25 33.10 -21.65
C SER A 569 17.90 33.75 -21.96
N LEU A 570 17.20 34.29 -20.94
CA LEU A 570 15.93 35.00 -21.11
C LEU A 570 16.08 36.40 -21.73
N GLU A 571 17.27 36.99 -21.67
CA GLU A 571 17.56 38.33 -22.25
C GLU A 571 16.54 39.38 -21.77
N LEU A 572 16.28 39.41 -20.46
CA LEU A 572 15.25 40.28 -19.88
C LEU A 572 15.69 41.75 -19.85
N PRO A 573 14.75 42.70 -20.02
CA PRO A 573 15.06 44.13 -19.87
C PRO A 573 15.48 44.47 -18.43
N ASP A 574 16.52 45.31 -18.30
CA ASP A 574 17.02 45.75 -17.01
C ASP A 574 15.93 46.43 -16.17
N GLY A 575 15.82 46.05 -14.91
CA GLY A 575 14.88 46.68 -13.96
C GLY A 575 13.41 46.31 -14.17
N ALA A 576 13.05 45.46 -15.15
CA ALA A 576 11.68 45.02 -15.40
C ALA A 576 11.29 43.74 -14.65
N TRP A 577 12.26 43.08 -14.01
CA TRP A 577 12.05 41.80 -13.36
C TRP A 577 12.72 41.71 -11.99
N GLU A 578 12.08 40.99 -11.08
CA GLU A 578 12.59 40.62 -9.75
C GLU A 578 12.87 39.13 -9.69
N VAL A 579 14.05 38.72 -9.27
CA VAL A 579 14.38 37.33 -9.02
C VAL A 579 13.91 36.96 -7.63
N LEU A 580 12.89 36.07 -7.54
CA LEU A 580 12.32 35.58 -6.28
C LEU A 580 13.03 34.34 -5.78
N LEU A 581 13.55 33.51 -6.71
CA LEU A 581 14.25 32.28 -6.43
C LEU A 581 15.22 31.99 -7.57
N SER A 582 16.47 31.69 -7.25
CA SER A 582 17.47 31.09 -8.12
C SER A 582 18.23 30.07 -7.26
N GLY A 583 18.08 28.77 -7.51
CA GLY A 583 18.76 27.78 -6.70
C GLY A 583 18.38 26.34 -6.98
N GLU A 584 19.08 25.47 -6.27
CA GLU A 584 18.89 24.04 -6.35
C GLU A 584 17.93 23.54 -5.27
N HIS A 585 17.18 22.49 -5.61
CA HIS A 585 16.22 21.84 -4.73
C HIS A 585 16.42 20.34 -4.70
N GLU A 586 16.59 19.80 -3.51
CA GLU A 586 16.62 18.37 -3.33
C GLU A 586 15.22 17.77 -3.40
N ARG A 587 15.07 16.76 -4.24
CA ARG A 587 13.88 15.94 -4.37
C ARG A 587 14.21 14.49 -4.10
N VAL A 588 13.45 13.89 -3.19
CA VAL A 588 13.56 12.46 -2.92
C VAL A 588 12.83 11.70 -4.03
N GLN A 589 13.55 10.84 -4.72
CA GLN A 589 13.05 10.02 -5.82
C GLN A 589 13.44 8.55 -5.62
N THR A 590 12.60 7.63 -6.08
CA THR A 590 12.92 6.21 -6.08
C THR A 590 13.64 5.86 -7.39
N ALA A 591 14.83 5.30 -7.29
CA ALA A 591 15.59 4.80 -8.43
C ALA A 591 14.92 3.55 -9.05
N PRO A 592 15.21 3.19 -10.30
CA PRO A 592 14.66 2.00 -10.95
C PRO A 592 14.91 0.68 -10.20
N ASP A 593 15.95 0.62 -9.38
CA ASP A 593 16.26 -0.52 -8.51
C ASP A 593 15.52 -0.50 -7.16
N GLY A 594 14.60 0.46 -6.96
CA GLY A 594 13.81 0.61 -5.75
C GLY A 594 14.52 1.35 -4.61
N ARG A 595 15.76 1.80 -4.77
CA ARG A 595 16.46 2.62 -3.77
C ARG A 595 15.92 4.03 -3.78
N THR A 596 15.70 4.59 -2.61
CA THR A 596 15.39 6.01 -2.45
C THR A 596 16.67 6.80 -2.54
N MET A 597 16.75 7.72 -3.48
CA MET A 597 17.89 8.60 -3.71
C MET A 597 17.42 10.05 -3.76
N THR A 598 18.31 10.97 -3.39
CA THR A 598 18.05 12.40 -3.55
C THR A 598 18.53 12.80 -4.93
N ARG A 599 17.67 13.47 -5.70
CA ARG A 599 18.02 14.12 -6.96
C ARG A 599 17.88 15.62 -6.78
N THR A 600 18.82 16.36 -7.34
CA THR A 600 18.79 17.81 -7.32
C THR A 600 18.12 18.33 -8.59
N ASP A 601 17.20 19.26 -8.44
CA ASP A 601 16.53 19.97 -9.51
C ASP A 601 16.87 21.47 -9.40
N ASN A 602 17.07 22.14 -10.53
CA ASN A 602 17.27 23.59 -10.65
C ASN A 602 15.92 24.29 -10.72
N ALA A 603 15.74 25.39 -9.99
CA ALA A 603 14.54 26.21 -10.05
C ALA A 603 14.88 27.69 -10.16
N LEU A 604 14.22 28.35 -11.11
CA LEU A 604 14.21 29.79 -11.30
C LEU A 604 12.78 30.31 -11.19
N LYS A 605 12.53 31.27 -10.28
CA LYS A 605 11.25 31.96 -10.15
C LYS A 605 11.51 33.47 -10.23
N ILE A 606 10.90 34.09 -11.21
CA ILE A 606 11.04 35.53 -11.43
C ILE A 606 9.67 36.17 -11.56
N ARG A 607 9.56 37.43 -11.12
CA ARG A 607 8.33 38.23 -11.22
C ARG A 607 8.55 39.38 -12.19
N ARG A 608 7.61 39.59 -13.10
CA ARG A 608 7.54 40.79 -13.92
C ARG A 608 7.04 41.94 -13.07
N LEU A 609 7.81 43.04 -12.99
CA LEU A 609 7.38 44.23 -12.23
C LEU A 609 6.22 44.93 -12.95
N PRO A 610 5.27 45.53 -12.20
CA PRO A 610 4.28 46.41 -12.81
C PRO A 610 5.01 47.60 -13.44
N GLY A 611 4.77 47.87 -14.71
CA GLY A 611 5.39 48.94 -15.45
C GLY A 611 4.95 50.33 -14.96
#